data_40815f63451799fa6dfe71ca560ed7fa
#
_entry.id   40815f63451799fa6dfe71ca560ed7fa
#
_cell.length_a   1.000
_cell.length_b   1.000
_cell.length_c   1.000
_cell.angle_alpha   90.00
_cell.angle_beta   90.00
_cell.angle_gamma   90.00
#
_symmetry.space_group_name_H-M   'P 1'
#
loop_
_entity.id
_entity.type
_entity.pdbx_description
1 polymer ?
#
loop_
_entity_poly.entity_id
_entity_poly.type
_entity_poly.pdbx_seq_one_letter_code
_entity_poly.pdbx_strand_id
1 'polypeptide(L)'
;MMKRLLCLAATPALGLLLTASQLAAADYNAPEFTMLVSAGAKTCLPKATATVKIKPSGPVDVMDVTVQGLPPNTDFDFFVLQVPKAPFGVAWYQGDITTDKSGRGHQEFVGRFSIETFSFAQNSAPAPVVFGGAFPDASLNPPFNPIQMYHLGLWFDSFNDAQKAGCPATVTPFNGQHNAGIQVLNTSNFADDQGPLRSVPAVSSTSDDGHDRN
;
A
#
# COMPACT_ATOMS: atom_id res chain seq x y z
N MET A 1 -7.66 88.88 11.26
CA MET A 1 -7.57 87.54 12.00
C MET A 1 -8.42 86.53 11.28
N MET A 2 -7.80 85.72 10.47
CA MET A 2 -8.46 84.71 9.67
C MET A 2 -8.23 83.32 10.31
N LYS A 3 -9.31 82.70 10.81
CA LYS A 3 -9.28 81.31 11.31
C LYS A 3 -9.44 80.35 10.15
N ARG A 4 -8.43 79.48 9.89
CA ARG A 4 -8.49 78.39 8.93
C ARG A 4 -9.16 77.22 9.62
N LEU A 5 -10.24 76.71 9.03
CA LEU A 5 -10.90 75.49 9.39
C LEU A 5 -10.20 74.32 8.66
N LEU A 6 -9.70 73.34 9.43
CA LEU A 6 -9.13 72.07 8.88
C LEU A 6 -10.24 71.08 8.83
N CYS A 7 -10.60 70.62 7.62
CA CYS A 7 -11.46 69.45 7.41
C CYS A 7 -10.62 68.18 7.45
N LEU A 8 -10.84 67.33 8.45
CA LEU A 8 -10.33 65.98 8.45
C LEU A 8 -11.29 65.10 7.61
N ALA A 9 -10.77 64.54 6.53
CA ALA A 9 -11.47 63.49 5.77
C ALA A 9 -11.14 62.15 6.38
N ALA A 10 -12.15 61.44 6.90
CA ALA A 10 -12.05 60.05 7.36
C ALA A 10 -12.34 59.12 6.19
N THR A 11 -11.34 58.34 5.79
CA THR A 11 -11.48 57.23 4.83
C THR A 11 -11.94 55.99 5.55
N PRO A 12 -13.03 55.32 5.11
CA PRO A 12 -13.37 53.98 5.66
C PRO A 12 -12.47 52.92 5.05
N ALA A 13 -11.72 52.23 5.88
CA ALA A 13 -11.00 50.99 5.49
C ALA A 13 -12.00 49.86 5.33
N LEU A 14 -12.21 49.45 4.09
CA LEU A 14 -13.03 48.27 3.73
C LEU A 14 -12.19 47.00 4.00
N GLY A 15 -12.39 46.39 5.17
CA GLY A 15 -11.76 45.11 5.54
C GLY A 15 -12.36 43.97 4.74
N LEU A 16 -11.56 43.43 3.83
CA LEU A 16 -11.89 42.21 3.10
C LEU A 16 -11.71 41.00 4.05
N LEU A 17 -12.80 40.46 4.57
CA LEU A 17 -12.83 39.18 5.30
C LEU A 17 -12.67 38.05 4.30
N LEU A 18 -11.45 37.55 4.16
CA LEU A 18 -11.17 36.28 3.48
C LEU A 18 -11.66 35.16 4.38
N THR A 19 -12.87 34.63 4.11
CA THR A 19 -13.33 33.40 4.69
C THR A 19 -12.57 32.25 4.00
N ALA A 20 -11.53 31.73 4.65
CA ALA A 20 -10.93 30.47 4.27
C ALA A 20 -11.99 29.37 4.46
N SER A 21 -12.61 28.91 3.37
CA SER A 21 -13.41 27.70 3.38
C SER A 21 -12.48 26.54 3.66
N GLN A 22 -12.45 26.06 4.90
CA GLN A 22 -11.89 24.74 5.21
C GLN A 22 -12.79 23.71 4.52
N LEU A 23 -12.33 23.18 3.40
CA LEU A 23 -12.86 21.92 2.89
C LEU A 23 -12.60 20.89 3.99
N ALA A 24 -13.66 20.51 4.70
CA ALA A 24 -13.64 19.33 5.53
C ALA A 24 -13.30 18.17 4.60
N ALA A 25 -12.11 17.57 4.79
CA ALA A 25 -11.82 16.28 4.19
C ALA A 25 -12.94 15.36 4.64
N ALA A 26 -13.75 14.86 3.70
CA ALA A 26 -14.74 13.84 3.99
C ALA A 26 -14.03 12.74 4.78
N ASP A 27 -14.63 12.29 5.88
CA ASP A 27 -14.14 11.16 6.66
C ASP A 27 -14.11 9.94 5.73
N TYR A 28 -13.02 9.78 4.99
CA TYR A 28 -12.78 8.61 4.17
C TYR A 28 -12.50 7.47 5.14
N ASN A 29 -13.49 6.58 5.27
CA ASN A 29 -13.33 5.37 6.06
C ASN A 29 -12.31 4.48 5.32
N ALA A 30 -11.03 4.65 5.67
CA ALA A 30 -9.92 3.97 5.02
C ALA A 30 -10.15 2.46 5.05
N PRO A 31 -10.12 1.76 3.90
CA PRO A 31 -10.24 0.31 3.89
C PRO A 31 -9.24 -0.32 4.84
N GLU A 32 -9.75 -1.14 5.75
CA GLU A 32 -8.96 -1.90 6.70
C GLU A 32 -9.19 -3.39 6.46
N PHE A 33 -8.12 -4.17 6.40
CA PHE A 33 -8.18 -5.60 6.23
C PHE A 33 -7.03 -6.31 6.97
N THR A 34 -7.16 -7.63 7.13
CA THR A 34 -6.15 -8.44 7.81
C THR A 34 -5.45 -9.36 6.84
N MET A 35 -4.16 -9.61 7.11
CA MET A 35 -3.38 -10.68 6.49
C MET A 35 -3.41 -11.92 7.39
N LEU A 36 -3.47 -13.09 6.77
CA LEU A 36 -3.50 -14.37 7.45
C LEU A 36 -2.14 -15.06 7.41
N VAL A 37 -1.94 -15.97 8.38
CA VAL A 37 -0.75 -16.83 8.38
C VAL A 37 -0.74 -17.70 7.13
N SER A 38 0.38 -17.68 6.41
CA SER A 38 0.61 -18.55 5.26
C SER A 38 0.62 -20.04 5.65
N ALA A 39 0.33 -20.91 4.70
CA ALA A 39 0.30 -22.35 4.95
C ALA A 39 1.64 -22.87 5.52
N GLY A 40 2.78 -22.34 5.03
CA GLY A 40 4.11 -22.74 5.48
C GLY A 40 4.47 -22.29 6.91
N ALA A 41 3.84 -21.21 7.40
CA ALA A 41 4.13 -20.65 8.71
C ALA A 41 3.11 -21.08 9.80
N LYS A 42 2.03 -21.76 9.45
CA LYS A 42 0.95 -22.12 10.39
C LYS A 42 1.40 -22.87 11.63
N THR A 43 2.39 -23.74 11.49
CA THR A 43 2.87 -24.58 12.61
C THR A 43 3.78 -23.81 13.53
N CYS A 44 4.67 -22.97 12.99
CA CYS A 44 5.66 -22.23 13.78
C CYS A 44 5.14 -20.88 14.28
N LEU A 45 4.28 -20.19 13.52
CA LEU A 45 3.75 -18.87 13.86
C LEU A 45 2.22 -18.82 13.80
N PRO A 46 1.49 -19.68 14.53
CA PRO A 46 0.03 -19.81 14.39
C PRO A 46 -0.76 -18.56 14.81
N LYS A 47 -0.11 -17.63 15.51
CA LYS A 47 -0.73 -16.38 16.02
C LYS A 47 -0.29 -15.13 15.24
N ALA A 48 0.55 -15.30 14.22
CA ALA A 48 0.98 -14.17 13.41
C ALA A 48 -0.20 -13.57 12.64
N THR A 49 -0.28 -12.26 12.60
CA THR A 49 -1.29 -11.52 11.84
C THR A 49 -0.78 -10.12 11.52
N ALA A 50 -1.37 -9.49 10.51
CA ALA A 50 -1.20 -8.08 10.25
C ALA A 50 -2.56 -7.41 10.02
N THR A 51 -2.66 -6.16 10.44
CA THR A 51 -3.72 -5.22 10.06
C THR A 51 -3.15 -4.21 9.09
N VAL A 52 -3.83 -3.99 8.00
CA VAL A 52 -3.45 -3.04 6.95
C VAL A 52 -4.55 -2.01 6.77
N LYS A 53 -4.18 -0.74 6.74
CA LYS A 53 -5.07 0.40 6.43
C LYS A 53 -4.51 1.16 5.25
N ILE A 54 -5.36 1.53 4.29
CA ILE A 54 -4.96 2.32 3.14
C ILE A 54 -5.62 3.69 3.22
N LYS A 55 -4.80 4.74 3.26
CA LYS A 55 -5.26 6.13 3.30
C LYS A 55 -4.80 6.86 2.03
N PRO A 56 -5.72 7.36 1.22
CA PRO A 56 -5.37 8.26 0.13
C PRO A 56 -4.71 9.53 0.67
N SER A 57 -3.64 9.97 0.04
CA SER A 57 -2.89 11.16 0.43
C SER A 57 -2.47 11.97 -0.81
N GLY A 58 -3.43 12.67 -1.40
CA GLY A 58 -3.21 13.42 -2.64
C GLY A 58 -2.87 12.48 -3.81
N PRO A 59 -1.71 12.65 -4.47
CA PRO A 59 -1.37 11.83 -5.64
C PRO A 59 -0.87 10.41 -5.30
N VAL A 60 -0.79 10.06 -4.03
CA VAL A 60 -0.30 8.77 -3.52
C VAL A 60 -1.24 8.20 -2.49
N ASP A 61 -1.02 6.93 -2.13
CA ASP A 61 -1.66 6.28 -0.99
C ASP A 61 -0.62 6.03 0.11
N VAL A 62 -1.06 6.07 1.36
CA VAL A 62 -0.27 5.63 2.52
C VAL A 62 -0.85 4.32 3.02
N MET A 63 -0.05 3.27 2.97
CA MET A 63 -0.37 1.97 3.52
C MET A 63 0.27 1.80 4.89
N ASP A 64 -0.57 1.79 5.92
CA ASP A 64 -0.19 1.59 7.32
C ASP A 64 -0.29 0.09 7.63
N VAL A 65 0.81 -0.55 7.99
CA VAL A 65 0.89 -1.98 8.28
C VAL A 65 1.33 -2.19 9.71
N THR A 66 0.50 -2.85 10.51
CA THR A 66 0.83 -3.27 11.86
C THR A 66 0.85 -4.80 11.93
N VAL A 67 1.99 -5.38 12.31
CA VAL A 67 2.17 -6.83 12.49
C VAL A 67 2.25 -7.20 13.96
N GLN A 68 1.83 -8.43 14.30
CA GLN A 68 1.94 -8.97 15.65
C GLN A 68 2.00 -10.49 15.67
N GLY A 69 2.47 -11.05 16.80
CA GLY A 69 2.61 -12.51 16.96
C GLY A 69 3.78 -13.09 16.16
N LEU A 70 4.74 -12.25 15.80
CA LEU A 70 5.96 -12.59 15.09
C LEU A 70 7.14 -12.79 16.08
N PRO A 71 8.27 -13.38 15.65
CA PRO A 71 9.49 -13.41 16.43
C PRO A 71 9.97 -12.01 16.81
N PRO A 72 10.52 -11.80 18.04
CA PRO A 72 11.01 -10.51 18.46
C PRO A 72 12.31 -10.10 17.78
N ASN A 73 12.52 -8.80 17.59
CA ASN A 73 13.73 -8.19 17.02
C ASN A 73 14.14 -8.87 15.69
N THR A 74 13.19 -9.06 14.79
CA THR A 74 13.35 -9.79 13.53
C THR A 74 12.89 -8.92 12.38
N ASP A 75 13.61 -8.97 11.27
CA ASP A 75 13.30 -8.25 10.05
C ASP A 75 12.48 -9.12 9.08
N PHE A 76 11.57 -8.48 8.39
CA PHE A 76 10.65 -9.09 7.45
C PHE A 76 10.55 -8.26 6.18
N ASP A 77 10.60 -8.92 5.02
CA ASP A 77 10.38 -8.32 3.71
C ASP A 77 8.89 -8.24 3.41
N PHE A 78 8.40 -7.06 3.04
CA PHE A 78 7.01 -6.82 2.67
C PHE A 78 6.86 -6.61 1.16
N PHE A 79 5.90 -7.29 0.55
CA PHE A 79 5.69 -7.30 -0.89
C PHE A 79 4.26 -6.97 -1.30
N VAL A 80 4.15 -6.35 -2.49
CA VAL A 80 2.92 -6.29 -3.28
C VAL A 80 2.98 -7.40 -4.34
N LEU A 81 1.89 -8.15 -4.50
CA LEU A 81 1.85 -9.40 -5.26
C LEU A 81 0.69 -9.42 -6.26
N GLN A 82 0.87 -10.12 -7.36
CA GLN A 82 -0.22 -10.45 -8.28
C GLN A 82 -1.18 -11.45 -7.64
N VAL A 83 -0.67 -12.55 -7.09
CA VAL A 83 -1.45 -13.55 -6.35
C VAL A 83 -0.78 -13.87 -5.00
N PRO A 84 -1.56 -14.21 -3.96
CA PRO A 84 -1.04 -14.29 -2.60
C PRO A 84 -0.25 -15.56 -2.29
N LYS A 85 -0.31 -16.59 -3.15
CA LYS A 85 0.32 -17.90 -2.99
C LYS A 85 1.17 -18.25 -4.21
N ALA A 86 2.13 -19.17 -4.04
CA ALA A 86 2.94 -19.66 -5.15
C ALA A 86 2.08 -20.34 -6.26
N PRO A 87 2.39 -20.09 -7.53
CA PRO A 87 3.38 -19.16 -8.05
C PRO A 87 2.86 -17.71 -7.97
N PHE A 88 3.56 -16.85 -7.27
CA PHE A 88 3.09 -15.50 -6.90
C PHE A 88 2.81 -14.56 -8.07
N GLY A 89 3.25 -14.92 -9.26
CA GLY A 89 3.22 -14.03 -10.42
C GLY A 89 4.22 -12.89 -10.28
N VAL A 90 3.85 -11.72 -10.77
CA VAL A 90 4.66 -10.51 -10.58
C VAL A 90 4.57 -10.05 -9.13
N ALA A 91 5.71 -9.71 -8.56
CA ALA A 91 5.83 -9.22 -7.20
C ALA A 91 6.85 -8.09 -7.17
N TRP A 92 6.68 -7.12 -6.27
CA TRP A 92 7.74 -6.19 -5.97
C TRP A 92 7.94 -6.04 -4.47
N TYR A 93 9.17 -5.84 -4.09
CA TYR A 93 9.57 -5.53 -2.74
C TYR A 93 9.15 -4.10 -2.39
N GLN A 94 8.35 -3.97 -1.33
CA GLN A 94 7.84 -2.69 -0.88
C GLN A 94 8.70 -2.07 0.22
N GLY A 95 9.34 -2.88 1.01
CA GLY A 95 10.22 -2.46 2.11
C GLY A 95 10.18 -3.43 3.28
N ASP A 96 10.86 -3.08 4.37
CA ASP A 96 11.00 -3.91 5.56
C ASP A 96 10.03 -3.53 6.66
N ILE A 97 9.71 -4.53 7.48
CA ILE A 97 9.05 -4.35 8.77
C ILE A 97 9.91 -5.03 9.84
N THR A 98 10.46 -4.25 10.77
CA THR A 98 11.20 -4.78 11.91
C THR A 98 10.28 -4.93 13.12
N THR A 99 10.37 -6.07 13.80
CA THR A 99 9.62 -6.30 15.05
C THR A 99 10.40 -5.85 16.28
N ASP A 100 9.67 -5.39 17.25
CA ASP A 100 10.18 -5.04 18.58
C ASP A 100 10.39 -6.29 19.48
N LYS A 101 10.76 -6.06 20.75
CA LYS A 101 10.98 -7.12 21.76
C LYS A 101 9.70 -7.92 22.07
N SER A 102 8.53 -7.42 21.71
CA SER A 102 7.25 -8.10 21.92
C SER A 102 6.74 -8.84 20.65
N GLY A 103 7.52 -8.84 19.57
CA GLY A 103 7.12 -9.41 18.28
C GLY A 103 6.05 -8.61 17.55
N ARG A 104 6.01 -7.30 17.78
CA ARG A 104 5.14 -6.32 17.09
C ARG A 104 6.01 -5.44 16.19
N GLY A 105 5.49 -5.10 15.03
CA GLY A 105 6.11 -4.15 14.11
C GLY A 105 5.07 -3.24 13.49
N HIS A 106 5.52 -2.07 13.05
CA HIS A 106 4.69 -1.09 12.36
C HIS A 106 5.52 -0.39 11.30
N GLN A 107 4.95 -0.25 10.11
CA GLN A 107 5.56 0.48 9.00
C GLN A 107 4.50 1.18 8.16
N GLU A 108 4.77 2.41 7.80
CA GLU A 108 4.03 3.14 6.76
C GLU A 108 4.79 3.06 5.43
N PHE A 109 4.07 2.73 4.37
CA PHE A 109 4.59 2.73 3.01
C PHE A 109 3.84 3.77 2.18
N VAL A 110 4.56 4.49 1.34
CA VAL A 110 3.99 5.47 0.41
C VAL A 110 4.09 4.94 -1.01
N GLY A 111 2.97 4.92 -1.74
CA GLY A 111 2.93 4.36 -3.10
C GLY A 111 1.57 4.48 -3.75
N ARG A 112 1.23 3.54 -4.63
CA ARG A 112 -0.12 3.32 -5.14
C ARG A 112 -0.62 1.99 -4.61
N PHE A 113 -1.65 2.04 -3.77
CA PHE A 113 -2.23 0.88 -3.08
C PHE A 113 -3.76 0.89 -3.25
N SER A 114 -4.20 0.86 -4.49
CA SER A 114 -5.60 1.02 -4.89
C SER A 114 -5.94 0.14 -6.10
N ILE A 115 -7.11 0.32 -6.69
CA ILE A 115 -7.46 -0.30 -7.97
C ILE A 115 -6.47 0.03 -9.09
N GLU A 116 -5.68 1.09 -8.94
CA GLU A 116 -4.61 1.48 -9.88
C GLU A 116 -3.25 0.81 -9.58
N THR A 117 -3.18 -0.15 -8.66
CA THR A 117 -1.93 -0.87 -8.37
C THR A 117 -1.67 -1.90 -9.47
N PHE A 118 -0.72 -1.60 -10.34
CA PHE A 118 -0.35 -2.49 -11.44
C PHE A 118 1.15 -2.40 -11.77
N SER A 119 1.62 -3.37 -12.56
CA SER A 119 2.97 -3.39 -13.12
C SER A 119 2.93 -3.75 -14.60
N PHE A 120 3.96 -3.36 -15.34
CA PHE A 120 4.24 -3.88 -16.67
C PHE A 120 5.44 -4.80 -16.58
N ALA A 121 5.26 -6.06 -16.94
CA ALA A 121 6.31 -7.08 -16.89
C ALA A 121 6.34 -7.86 -18.21
N GLN A 122 6.83 -7.21 -19.25
CA GLN A 122 6.94 -7.83 -20.56
C GLN A 122 7.92 -9.01 -20.50
N ASN A 123 7.49 -10.18 -21.02
CA ASN A 123 8.28 -11.41 -21.04
C ASN A 123 8.81 -11.86 -19.66
N SER A 124 8.12 -11.46 -18.58
CA SER A 124 8.41 -11.97 -17.24
C SER A 124 8.04 -13.46 -17.14
N ALA A 125 8.51 -14.10 -16.07
CA ALA A 125 8.18 -15.49 -15.78
C ALA A 125 6.66 -15.70 -15.80
N PRO A 126 6.18 -16.86 -16.26
CA PRO A 126 4.76 -17.11 -16.38
C PRO A 126 4.07 -16.98 -15.01
N ALA A 127 3.11 -16.05 -14.96
CA ALA A 127 2.22 -15.88 -13.82
C ALA A 127 0.92 -16.62 -14.11
N PRO A 128 0.18 -17.03 -13.06
CA PRO A 128 -1.17 -17.53 -13.26
C PRO A 128 -2.04 -16.45 -13.88
N VAL A 129 -2.86 -16.84 -14.85
CA VAL A 129 -3.85 -15.94 -15.45
C VAL A 129 -5.01 -15.80 -14.48
N VAL A 130 -5.12 -14.65 -13.83
CA VAL A 130 -6.16 -14.40 -12.81
C VAL A 130 -7.13 -13.29 -13.20
N PHE A 131 -6.81 -12.50 -14.23
CA PHE A 131 -7.64 -11.39 -14.69
C PHE A 131 -8.11 -11.62 -16.11
N GLY A 132 -9.38 -11.95 -16.26
CA GLY A 132 -10.06 -12.01 -17.55
C GLY A 132 -10.77 -10.68 -17.88
N GLY A 133 -11.13 -10.47 -19.14
CA GLY A 133 -11.94 -9.35 -19.55
C GLY A 133 -11.25 -7.98 -19.46
N ALA A 134 -11.80 -7.05 -18.66
CA ALA A 134 -11.36 -5.66 -18.64
C ALA A 134 -9.92 -5.44 -18.11
N PHE A 135 -9.38 -6.39 -17.34
CA PHE A 135 -8.03 -6.31 -16.76
C PHE A 135 -7.23 -7.57 -17.07
N PRO A 136 -6.85 -7.79 -18.35
CA PRO A 136 -6.10 -8.97 -18.73
C PRO A 136 -4.67 -8.95 -18.16
N ASP A 137 -4.15 -10.14 -17.88
CA ASP A 137 -2.74 -10.33 -17.56
C ASP A 137 -1.87 -10.02 -18.81
N ALA A 138 -0.74 -9.36 -18.62
CA ALA A 138 0.19 -9.01 -19.70
C ALA A 138 0.76 -10.23 -20.44
N SER A 139 0.73 -11.42 -19.83
CA SER A 139 1.12 -12.67 -20.49
C SER A 139 0.18 -13.08 -21.62
N LEU A 140 -1.09 -12.62 -21.59
CA LEU A 140 -2.10 -12.94 -22.58
C LEU A 140 -2.10 -11.96 -23.77
N ASN A 141 -1.67 -10.75 -23.55
CA ASN A 141 -1.78 -9.66 -24.54
C ASN A 141 -0.49 -8.83 -24.60
N PRO A 142 0.58 -9.35 -25.13
CA PRO A 142 1.71 -8.49 -25.44
C PRO A 142 1.24 -7.41 -26.46
N PRO A 143 1.72 -6.18 -26.43
CA PRO A 143 2.95 -5.85 -25.73
C PRO A 143 2.81 -5.13 -24.38
N PHE A 144 1.66 -4.64 -23.93
CA PHE A 144 1.65 -3.68 -22.82
C PHE A 144 0.38 -3.62 -21.96
N ASN A 145 -0.26 -4.74 -21.70
CA ASN A 145 -1.36 -4.73 -20.73
C ASN A 145 -0.83 -4.72 -19.29
N PRO A 146 -1.45 -3.95 -18.39
CA PRO A 146 -1.05 -3.93 -16.99
C PRO A 146 -1.36 -5.27 -16.31
N ILE A 147 -0.44 -5.71 -15.46
CA ILE A 147 -0.65 -6.81 -14.52
C ILE A 147 -1.13 -6.22 -13.22
N GLN A 148 -2.35 -6.50 -12.85
CA GLN A 148 -2.95 -5.99 -11.61
C GLN A 148 -2.32 -6.68 -10.39
N MET A 149 -1.97 -5.89 -9.37
CA MET A 149 -1.25 -6.37 -8.19
C MET A 149 -2.00 -5.98 -6.93
N TYR A 150 -2.96 -6.81 -6.53
CA TYR A 150 -3.90 -6.46 -5.47
C TYR A 150 -3.69 -7.21 -4.16
N HIS A 151 -2.64 -8.05 -4.10
CA HIS A 151 -2.31 -8.85 -2.94
C HIS A 151 -1.07 -8.36 -2.21
N LEU A 152 -0.95 -8.80 -0.96
CA LEU A 152 0.19 -8.48 -0.09
C LEU A 152 0.77 -9.76 0.51
N GLY A 153 2.07 -9.71 0.82
CA GLY A 153 2.76 -10.80 1.47
C GLY A 153 3.93 -10.34 2.32
N LEU A 154 4.24 -11.11 3.35
CA LEU A 154 5.35 -10.87 4.27
C LEU A 154 6.21 -12.11 4.35
N TRP A 155 7.51 -11.96 4.21
CA TRP A 155 8.52 -13.03 4.33
C TRP A 155 9.50 -12.75 5.45
N PHE A 156 10.15 -13.78 6.00
CA PHE A 156 11.38 -13.55 6.76
C PHE A 156 12.44 -12.96 5.83
N ASP A 157 13.15 -11.93 6.27
CA ASP A 157 14.30 -11.39 5.54
C ASP A 157 15.40 -12.44 5.34
N SER A 158 15.56 -13.38 6.28
CA SER A 158 16.50 -14.47 6.13
C SER A 158 15.90 -15.84 6.49
N PHE A 159 16.39 -16.89 5.80
CA PHE A 159 16.04 -18.27 6.16
C PHE A 159 16.59 -18.64 7.56
N ASN A 160 17.68 -18.00 8.02
CA ASN A 160 18.23 -18.22 9.35
C ASN A 160 17.26 -17.77 10.45
N ASP A 161 16.58 -16.64 10.24
CA ASP A 161 15.59 -16.14 11.21
C ASP A 161 14.31 -16.98 11.18
N ALA A 162 13.91 -17.48 10.03
CA ALA A 162 12.87 -18.48 9.94
C ALA A 162 13.20 -19.73 10.76
N GLN A 163 14.43 -20.25 10.62
CA GLN A 163 14.89 -21.42 11.36
C GLN A 163 14.97 -21.17 12.89
N LYS A 164 15.48 -20.02 13.32
CA LYS A 164 15.47 -19.61 14.74
C LYS A 164 14.07 -19.57 15.34
N ALA A 165 13.09 -19.17 14.53
CA ALA A 165 11.68 -19.16 14.91
C ALA A 165 11.01 -20.55 14.90
N GLY A 166 11.73 -21.61 14.57
CA GLY A 166 11.21 -22.97 14.45
C GLY A 166 10.43 -23.22 13.16
N CYS A 167 10.57 -22.33 12.18
CA CYS A 167 9.95 -22.46 10.87
C CYS A 167 10.84 -23.23 9.88
N PRO A 168 10.31 -23.73 8.76
CA PRO A 168 11.12 -24.35 7.72
C PRO A 168 12.22 -23.41 7.21
N ALA A 169 13.44 -23.94 7.05
CA ALA A 169 14.60 -23.23 6.52
C ALA A 169 14.61 -23.18 4.97
N THR A 170 13.43 -23.06 4.36
CA THR A 170 13.31 -22.92 2.91
C THR A 170 13.69 -21.51 2.49
N VAL A 171 14.59 -21.42 1.50
CA VAL A 171 14.98 -20.14 0.92
C VAL A 171 13.99 -19.73 -0.17
N THR A 172 13.52 -18.50 -0.09
CA THR A 172 12.82 -17.80 -1.17
C THR A 172 13.72 -16.65 -1.63
N PRO A 173 14.29 -16.66 -2.85
CA PRO A 173 15.31 -15.69 -3.25
C PRO A 173 14.70 -14.34 -3.66
N PHE A 174 13.82 -13.79 -2.84
CA PHE A 174 13.04 -12.58 -3.15
C PHE A 174 13.68 -11.27 -2.68
N ASN A 175 14.66 -11.33 -1.78
CA ASN A 175 15.37 -10.15 -1.33
C ASN A 175 16.70 -9.92 -2.08
N GLY A 176 17.35 -8.78 -1.83
CA GLY A 176 18.60 -8.41 -2.49
C GLY A 176 19.75 -9.38 -2.25
N GLN A 177 19.74 -10.12 -1.13
CA GLN A 177 20.74 -11.14 -0.76
C GLN A 177 20.38 -12.53 -1.29
N HIS A 178 19.21 -12.72 -1.91
CA HIS A 178 18.69 -13.99 -2.40
C HIS A 178 18.57 -15.09 -1.33
N ASN A 179 18.27 -14.72 -0.09
CA ASN A 179 18.27 -15.61 1.07
C ASN A 179 17.05 -15.42 1.99
N ALA A 180 16.02 -14.73 1.56
CA ALA A 180 14.78 -14.60 2.31
C ALA A 180 14.26 -15.98 2.74
N GLY A 181 13.59 -16.02 3.88
CA GLY A 181 12.99 -17.25 4.39
C GLY A 181 11.62 -17.53 3.75
N ILE A 182 10.77 -18.22 4.48
CA ILE A 182 9.41 -18.55 4.01
C ILE A 182 8.48 -17.36 4.09
N GLN A 183 7.41 -17.40 3.30
CA GLN A 183 6.27 -16.50 3.48
C GLN A 183 5.62 -16.74 4.83
N VAL A 184 5.37 -15.66 5.59
CA VAL A 184 4.77 -15.70 6.92
C VAL A 184 3.30 -15.31 6.88
N LEU A 185 2.99 -14.19 6.24
CA LEU A 185 1.63 -13.66 6.11
C LEU A 185 1.29 -13.41 4.65
N ASN A 186 0.01 -13.51 4.32
CA ASN A 186 -0.50 -13.13 3.01
C ASN A 186 -1.99 -12.78 3.06
N THR A 187 -2.53 -12.32 1.94
CA THR A 187 -3.94 -11.98 1.76
C THR A 187 -4.74 -13.09 1.08
N SER A 188 -4.45 -14.36 1.38
CA SER A 188 -5.15 -15.52 0.79
C SER A 188 -6.58 -15.73 1.29
N ASN A 189 -7.05 -14.89 2.18
CA ASN A 189 -8.47 -14.74 2.54
C ASN A 189 -9.30 -14.02 1.46
N PHE A 190 -8.65 -13.46 0.43
CA PHE A 190 -9.25 -12.93 -0.77
C PHE A 190 -8.99 -13.86 -1.94
N ALA A 191 -9.91 -13.93 -2.90
CA ALA A 191 -9.69 -14.68 -4.14
C ALA A 191 -8.56 -14.04 -4.97
N ASP A 192 -7.88 -14.84 -5.78
CA ASP A 192 -6.68 -14.41 -6.51
C ASP A 192 -6.91 -13.19 -7.42
N ASP A 193 -8.12 -13.02 -7.95
CA ASP A 193 -8.53 -11.86 -8.75
C ASP A 193 -9.21 -10.74 -7.95
N GLN A 194 -9.38 -10.91 -6.63
CA GLN A 194 -10.11 -10.02 -5.73
C GLN A 194 -9.26 -9.56 -4.54
N GLY A 195 -7.97 -9.38 -4.74
CA GLY A 195 -7.08 -8.92 -3.68
C GLY A 195 -7.54 -7.61 -3.05
N PRO A 196 -7.19 -7.34 -1.77
CA PRO A 196 -7.79 -6.26 -1.00
C PRO A 196 -7.54 -4.86 -1.59
N LEU A 197 -6.44 -4.64 -2.31
CA LEU A 197 -6.15 -3.35 -2.94
C LEU A 197 -7.14 -2.99 -4.05
N ARG A 198 -7.78 -3.98 -4.67
CA ARG A 198 -8.79 -3.76 -5.70
C ARG A 198 -10.01 -2.96 -5.18
N SER A 199 -10.34 -3.10 -3.92
CA SER A 199 -11.47 -2.40 -3.29
C SER A 199 -11.15 -0.96 -2.86
N VAL A 200 -9.88 -0.58 -2.89
CA VAL A 200 -9.44 0.79 -2.60
C VAL A 200 -9.66 1.64 -3.86
N PRO A 201 -10.50 2.68 -3.82
CA PRO A 201 -10.76 3.51 -4.99
C PRO A 201 -9.51 4.29 -5.39
N ALA A 202 -9.38 4.55 -6.68
CA ALA A 202 -8.43 5.54 -7.17
C ALA A 202 -8.81 6.92 -6.60
N VAL A 203 -7.84 7.66 -6.09
CA VAL A 203 -8.07 9.06 -5.77
C VAL A 203 -8.14 9.83 -7.08
N SER A 204 -9.34 10.22 -7.49
CA SER A 204 -9.47 11.19 -8.57
C SER A 204 -8.85 12.50 -8.07
N SER A 205 -7.78 12.95 -8.71
CA SER A 205 -7.36 14.33 -8.62
C SER A 205 -8.43 15.20 -9.28
N THR A 206 -9.50 15.49 -8.55
CA THR A 206 -10.39 16.59 -8.93
C THR A 206 -9.71 17.90 -8.56
N SER A 207 -8.61 18.23 -9.21
CA SER A 207 -8.32 19.60 -9.55
C SER A 207 -9.21 19.87 -10.78
N ASP A 208 -10.38 20.35 -10.53
CA ASP A 208 -11.22 21.04 -11.51
C ASP A 208 -10.51 22.39 -11.80
N ASP A 209 -9.36 22.30 -12.46
CA ASP A 209 -8.74 23.43 -13.11
C ASP A 209 -9.52 23.63 -14.41
N GLY A 210 -10.56 24.47 -14.31
CA GLY A 210 -11.31 24.99 -15.43
C GLY A 210 -10.38 25.62 -16.48
N HIS A 211 -9.73 24.78 -17.25
CA HIS A 211 -9.05 25.18 -18.47
C HIS A 211 -10.02 24.96 -19.63
N ASP A 212 -10.94 25.93 -19.78
CA ASP A 212 -11.64 26.16 -21.04
C ASP A 212 -10.59 26.25 -22.15
N ARG A 213 -10.51 25.21 -22.97
CA ARG A 213 -9.78 25.26 -24.23
C ARG A 213 -10.74 25.83 -25.28
N ASN A 214 -10.66 27.15 -25.50
CA ASN A 214 -11.09 27.76 -26.75
C ASN A 214 -10.11 27.40 -27.88
#